data_b789493b0f25d1a40d4ac886c0c9360d
#
_entry.id   b789493b0f25d1a40d4ac886c0c9360d
#
_cell.length_a   1.000
_cell.length_b   1.000
_cell.length_c   1.000
_cell.angle_alpha   90.00
_cell.angle_beta   90.00
_cell.angle_gamma   90.00
#
_symmetry.space_group_name_H-M   'P 1'
#
loop_
_entity.id
_entity.type
_entity.pdbx_description
1 polymer ?
#
loop_
_entity_poly.entity_id
_entity_poly.type
_entity_poly.pdbx_seq_one_letter_code
_entity_poly.pdbx_strand_id
1 'polypeptide(L)'
;MEVKFFEGDWIWDEEIYPNVYSCAMVYANGKGFRVFEISDRKNEVHELLDFMRKVKKAGHRLVGFNSVHFDYPLLHHILTKSRKVLKEGKELKITAKELYDVGMKLIKNQYDEDNKFGSAIRDKDVIIKQVDLFLIHHFNNMAKSTSLKMLEVNMRSQNVADLPFPVGKVLTNDEIDILLHYNKHDVKETLKFYYYSYEAIQLRKDLSITFGFDCTNFSDSKIGETLFINRLEQAKTGLCYTQSKHGGRKINQTKRPNGIKIKECLFDYLKFDRPEFKAVHTWFKDQVITETKGVFSDLLEHQIGDVAKYAEMKV
;
A
#
# COMPACT_ATOMS: atom_id res chain seq x y z
N MET A 1 19.75 -20.69 7.61
CA MET A 1 19.87 -19.22 7.72
C MET A 1 19.06 -18.78 8.92
N GLU A 2 19.63 -18.02 9.83
CA GLU A 2 18.87 -17.43 10.94
C GLU A 2 17.90 -16.38 10.38
N VAL A 3 16.64 -16.51 10.72
CA VAL A 3 15.60 -15.61 10.21
C VAL A 3 15.66 -14.31 11.00
N LYS A 4 15.88 -13.19 10.32
CA LYS A 4 15.88 -11.87 10.91
C LYS A 4 14.45 -11.31 10.99
N PHE A 5 14.10 -10.70 12.12
CA PHE A 5 12.81 -10.03 12.32
C PHE A 5 12.96 -8.89 13.33
N PHE A 6 11.97 -8.02 13.40
CA PHE A 6 11.92 -6.96 14.42
C PHE A 6 11.06 -7.41 15.59
N GLU A 7 11.59 -7.24 16.79
CA GLU A 7 10.80 -7.47 17.99
C GLU A 7 9.63 -6.50 18.07
N GLY A 8 8.47 -7.02 18.45
CA GLY A 8 7.24 -6.24 18.52
C GLY A 8 6.44 -6.16 17.23
N ASP A 9 6.88 -6.79 16.15
CA ASP A 9 6.09 -6.90 14.93
C ASP A 9 5.14 -8.09 15.00
N TRP A 10 3.87 -7.84 14.60
CA TRP A 10 2.82 -8.82 14.41
C TRP A 10 2.36 -8.80 12.97
N ILE A 11 2.56 -9.91 12.27
CA ILE A 11 2.09 -10.07 10.91
C ILE A 11 0.62 -10.44 10.96
N TRP A 12 -0.21 -9.79 10.16
CA TRP A 12 -1.65 -9.91 10.25
C TRP A 12 -2.34 -9.72 8.92
N ASP A 13 -3.58 -10.20 8.85
CA ASP A 13 -4.46 -10.11 7.69
C ASP A 13 -5.92 -10.29 8.13
N GLU A 14 -6.87 -9.75 7.37
CA GLU A 14 -8.32 -9.80 7.65
C GLU A 14 -9.10 -10.35 6.46
N GLU A 15 -10.13 -11.14 6.77
CA GLU A 15 -11.07 -11.63 5.76
C GLU A 15 -12.50 -11.26 6.14
N ILE A 16 -13.29 -10.80 5.15
CA ILE A 16 -14.66 -10.39 5.37
C ILE A 16 -15.63 -11.05 4.39
N TYR A 17 -16.72 -11.57 4.93
CA TYR A 17 -17.91 -12.02 4.21
C TYR A 17 -19.16 -11.50 4.91
N PRO A 18 -20.35 -11.54 4.28
CA PRO A 18 -21.58 -10.96 4.87
C PRO A 18 -21.89 -11.41 6.30
N ASN A 19 -21.48 -12.63 6.67
CA ASN A 19 -21.78 -13.23 7.98
C ASN A 19 -20.54 -13.66 8.77
N VAL A 20 -19.34 -13.33 8.31
CA VAL A 20 -18.11 -13.60 9.06
C VAL A 20 -17.05 -12.54 8.79
N TYR A 21 -16.38 -12.13 9.85
CA TYR A 21 -15.11 -11.41 9.85
C TYR A 21 -14.09 -12.27 10.57
N SER A 22 -12.90 -12.34 10.01
CA SER A 22 -11.75 -13.05 10.56
C SER A 22 -10.55 -12.11 10.59
N CYS A 23 -9.84 -12.10 11.71
CA CYS A 23 -8.54 -11.43 11.85
C CYS A 23 -7.51 -12.44 12.33
N ALA A 24 -6.57 -12.78 11.48
CA ALA A 24 -5.48 -13.70 11.80
C ALA A 24 -4.17 -12.94 12.00
N MET A 25 -3.34 -13.41 12.92
CA MET A 25 -2.03 -12.82 13.16
C MET A 25 -1.04 -13.79 13.78
N VAL A 26 0.23 -13.51 13.54
CA VAL A 26 1.35 -14.27 14.11
C VAL A 26 2.47 -13.30 14.51
N TYR A 27 3.16 -13.60 15.60
CA TYR A 27 4.34 -12.82 15.98
C TYR A 27 5.47 -13.02 14.95
N ALA A 28 6.28 -12.00 14.71
CA ALA A 28 7.30 -11.98 13.67
C ALA A 28 8.35 -13.12 13.74
N ASN A 29 8.44 -13.83 14.87
CA ASN A 29 9.26 -15.04 15.02
C ASN A 29 8.56 -16.33 14.50
N GLY A 30 7.37 -16.21 13.93
CA GLY A 30 6.55 -17.33 13.44
C GLY A 30 5.78 -18.10 14.52
N LYS A 31 5.79 -17.65 15.79
CA LYS A 31 5.11 -18.30 16.90
C LYS A 31 3.91 -17.50 17.38
N GLY A 32 3.02 -18.14 18.14
CA GLY A 32 1.92 -17.44 18.81
C GLY A 32 0.80 -17.02 17.88
N PHE A 33 0.44 -17.89 16.92
CA PHE A 33 -0.71 -17.67 16.04
C PHE A 33 -1.97 -17.35 16.83
N ARG A 34 -2.70 -16.33 16.39
CA ARG A 34 -4.02 -15.90 16.90
C ARG A 34 -4.96 -15.78 15.73
N VAL A 35 -6.19 -16.19 15.93
CA VAL A 35 -7.30 -15.96 14.99
C VAL A 35 -8.50 -15.53 15.83
N PHE A 36 -9.13 -14.46 15.40
CA PHE A 36 -10.34 -13.94 16.01
C PHE A 36 -11.46 -14.00 14.97
N GLU A 37 -12.61 -14.52 15.38
CA GLU A 37 -13.78 -14.65 14.55
C GLU A 37 -14.93 -13.79 15.09
N ILE A 38 -15.62 -13.09 14.21
CA ILE A 38 -16.88 -12.42 14.50
C ILE A 38 -17.91 -12.95 13.49
N SER A 39 -18.81 -13.80 13.96
CA SER A 39 -19.88 -14.43 13.17
C SER A 39 -21.08 -14.72 14.07
N ASP A 40 -22.13 -15.32 13.51
CA ASP A 40 -23.30 -15.75 14.31
C ASP A 40 -22.97 -16.92 15.25
N ARG A 41 -21.96 -17.75 14.89
CA ARG A 41 -21.54 -18.88 15.74
C ARG A 41 -20.56 -18.50 16.84
N LYS A 42 -19.82 -17.39 16.65
CA LYS A 42 -18.76 -16.95 17.55
C LYS A 42 -18.51 -15.46 17.43
N ASN A 43 -18.37 -14.76 18.54
CA ASN A 43 -18.05 -13.34 18.53
C ASN A 43 -16.91 -13.03 19.52
N GLU A 44 -15.68 -12.95 18.98
CA GLU A 44 -14.44 -12.70 19.74
C GLU A 44 -13.99 -11.22 19.67
N VAL A 45 -14.94 -10.29 19.51
CA VAL A 45 -14.60 -8.86 19.44
C VAL A 45 -13.89 -8.36 20.70
N HIS A 46 -14.27 -8.86 21.87
CA HIS A 46 -13.66 -8.46 23.15
C HIS A 46 -12.23 -8.98 23.28
N GLU A 47 -11.99 -10.22 22.88
CA GLU A 47 -10.67 -10.87 22.86
C GLU A 47 -9.73 -10.15 21.87
N LEU A 48 -10.23 -9.81 20.68
CA LEU A 48 -9.50 -9.01 19.70
C LEU A 48 -9.12 -7.65 20.28
N LEU A 49 -10.06 -6.93 20.90
CA LEU A 49 -9.81 -5.63 21.50
C LEU A 49 -8.81 -5.71 22.65
N ASP A 50 -8.88 -6.72 23.50
CA ASP A 50 -7.94 -6.93 24.60
C ASP A 50 -6.53 -7.23 24.08
N PHE A 51 -6.44 -8.03 23.01
CA PHE A 51 -5.18 -8.29 22.35
C PHE A 51 -4.61 -7.00 21.73
N MET A 52 -5.40 -6.22 21.00
CA MET A 52 -4.95 -4.97 20.41
C MET A 52 -4.54 -3.91 21.45
N ARG A 53 -5.19 -3.89 22.61
CA ARG A 53 -4.73 -3.04 23.73
C ARG A 53 -3.35 -3.45 24.24
N LYS A 54 -3.05 -4.76 24.31
CA LYS A 54 -1.72 -5.28 24.69
C LYS A 54 -0.67 -4.91 23.65
N VAL A 55 -0.97 -5.12 22.34
CA VAL A 55 -0.11 -4.73 21.23
C VAL A 55 0.22 -3.24 21.31
N LYS A 56 -0.79 -2.38 21.46
CA LYS A 56 -0.61 -0.94 21.60
C LYS A 56 0.21 -0.56 22.82
N LYS A 57 -0.11 -1.13 24.01
CA LYS A 57 0.58 -0.83 25.27
C LYS A 57 2.07 -1.20 25.23
N ALA A 58 2.40 -2.28 24.51
CA ALA A 58 3.78 -2.73 24.32
C ALA A 58 4.54 -1.89 23.26
N GLY A 59 3.87 -0.99 22.55
CA GLY A 59 4.48 -0.23 21.46
C GLY A 59 4.76 -1.08 20.21
N HIS A 60 4.13 -2.23 20.11
CA HIS A 60 4.26 -3.15 18.99
C HIS A 60 3.58 -2.62 17.73
N ARG A 61 3.96 -3.16 16.55
CA ARG A 61 3.43 -2.76 15.25
C ARG A 61 2.66 -3.92 14.61
N LEU A 62 1.73 -3.57 13.74
CA LEU A 62 1.07 -4.52 12.84
C LEU A 62 1.72 -4.43 11.46
N VAL A 63 2.05 -5.58 10.89
CA VAL A 63 2.67 -5.69 9.56
C VAL A 63 1.75 -6.47 8.64
N GLY A 64 1.30 -5.84 7.57
CA GLY A 64 0.41 -6.44 6.59
C GLY A 64 0.84 -6.21 5.15
N PHE A 65 0.04 -6.73 4.23
CA PHE A 65 0.20 -6.51 2.80
C PHE A 65 -1.01 -5.74 2.25
N ASN A 66 -0.81 -4.50 1.82
CA ASN A 66 -1.88 -3.54 1.46
C ASN A 66 -2.85 -3.21 2.62
N SER A 67 -2.42 -3.46 3.84
CA SER A 67 -3.24 -3.36 5.04
C SER A 67 -3.62 -1.92 5.41
N VAL A 68 -2.79 -0.94 5.09
CA VAL A 68 -3.07 0.48 5.40
C VAL A 68 -4.32 0.99 4.68
N HIS A 69 -4.63 0.44 3.51
CA HIS A 69 -5.77 0.88 2.69
C HIS A 69 -7.05 0.07 2.89
N PHE A 70 -6.97 -1.13 3.47
CA PHE A 70 -8.13 -2.00 3.65
C PHE A 70 -8.26 -2.52 5.09
N ASP A 71 -7.36 -3.39 5.54
CA ASP A 71 -7.47 -4.07 6.84
C ASP A 71 -7.44 -3.07 8.00
N TYR A 72 -6.48 -2.17 7.99
CA TYR A 72 -6.35 -1.23 9.10
C TYR A 72 -7.51 -0.25 9.24
N PRO A 73 -8.10 0.33 8.19
CA PRO A 73 -9.35 1.08 8.30
C PRO A 73 -10.49 0.27 8.93
N LEU A 74 -10.58 -1.02 8.66
CA LEU A 74 -11.59 -1.90 9.22
C LEU A 74 -11.34 -2.14 10.73
N LEU A 75 -10.12 -2.55 11.08
CA LEU A 75 -9.69 -2.65 12.48
C LEU A 75 -9.85 -1.32 13.23
N HIS A 76 -9.50 -0.21 12.60
CA HIS A 76 -9.63 1.14 13.18
C HIS A 76 -11.10 1.48 13.46
N HIS A 77 -12.02 1.06 12.62
CA HIS A 77 -13.46 1.18 12.88
C HIS A 77 -13.84 0.43 14.17
N ILE A 78 -13.41 -0.82 14.35
CA ILE A 78 -13.65 -1.62 15.57
C ILE A 78 -13.09 -0.89 16.79
N LEU A 79 -11.83 -0.44 16.73
CA LEU A 79 -11.14 0.22 17.84
C LEU A 79 -11.78 1.55 18.23
N THR A 80 -12.20 2.36 17.27
CA THR A 80 -12.82 3.67 17.53
C THR A 80 -14.24 3.53 18.03
N LYS A 81 -15.04 2.62 17.45
CA LYS A 81 -16.40 2.32 17.93
C LYS A 81 -16.36 1.82 19.36
N SER A 82 -15.43 0.91 19.70
CA SER A 82 -15.31 0.41 21.07
C SER A 82 -14.99 1.52 22.07
N ARG A 83 -14.10 2.45 21.73
CA ARG A 83 -13.77 3.60 22.59
C ARG A 83 -14.95 4.52 22.81
N LYS A 84 -15.74 4.78 21.76
CA LYS A 84 -16.93 5.63 21.84
C LYS A 84 -17.97 5.00 22.75
N VAL A 85 -18.29 3.73 22.53
CA VAL A 85 -19.31 2.98 23.28
C VAL A 85 -18.94 2.88 24.76
N LEU A 86 -17.66 2.60 25.08
CA LEU A 86 -17.18 2.56 26.46
C LEU A 86 -17.29 3.92 27.17
N LYS A 87 -17.01 5.03 26.48
CA LYS A 87 -17.19 6.38 27.02
C LYS A 87 -18.65 6.70 27.31
N GLU A 88 -19.58 6.16 26.53
CA GLU A 88 -21.01 6.35 26.67
C GLU A 88 -21.63 5.36 27.69
N GLY A 89 -20.86 4.43 28.29
CA GLY A 89 -21.34 3.42 29.22
C GLY A 89 -22.31 2.40 28.58
N LYS A 90 -22.23 2.22 27.26
CA LYS A 90 -23.07 1.32 26.49
C LYS A 90 -22.41 -0.02 26.26
N GLU A 91 -23.22 -1.03 25.94
CA GLU A 91 -22.71 -2.34 25.48
C GLU A 91 -22.17 -2.26 24.05
N LEU A 92 -20.99 -2.84 23.84
CA LEU A 92 -20.39 -2.91 22.52
C LEU A 92 -21.05 -4.02 21.68
N LYS A 93 -21.67 -3.62 20.58
CA LYS A 93 -22.24 -4.55 19.58
C LYS A 93 -21.55 -4.31 18.24
N ILE A 94 -20.77 -5.28 17.78
CA ILE A 94 -20.17 -5.34 16.45
C ILE A 94 -20.55 -6.68 15.82
N THR A 95 -21.06 -6.62 14.59
CA THR A 95 -21.48 -7.82 13.83
C THR A 95 -20.64 -7.94 12.57
N ALA A 96 -20.53 -9.16 12.05
CA ALA A 96 -19.88 -9.44 10.77
C ALA A 96 -20.49 -8.61 9.64
N LYS A 97 -21.84 -8.52 9.60
CA LYS A 97 -22.57 -7.73 8.58
C LYS A 97 -22.14 -6.26 8.59
N GLU A 98 -22.02 -5.64 9.77
CA GLU A 98 -21.54 -4.26 9.89
C GLU A 98 -20.14 -4.11 9.31
N LEU A 99 -19.22 -5.01 9.66
CA LEU A 99 -17.85 -4.98 9.19
C LEU A 99 -17.77 -5.20 7.68
N TYR A 100 -18.57 -6.11 7.14
CA TYR A 100 -18.71 -6.33 5.70
C TYR A 100 -19.18 -5.05 4.98
N ASP A 101 -20.20 -4.37 5.49
CA ASP A 101 -20.73 -3.14 4.88
C ASP A 101 -19.67 -2.02 4.93
N VAL A 102 -18.88 -1.91 6.01
CA VAL A 102 -17.75 -0.99 6.10
C VAL A 102 -16.69 -1.33 5.07
N GLY A 103 -16.29 -2.61 4.97
CA GLY A 103 -15.29 -3.06 4.00
C GLY A 103 -15.72 -2.83 2.54
N MET A 104 -16.97 -3.14 2.20
CA MET A 104 -17.50 -2.87 0.85
C MET A 104 -17.52 -1.37 0.52
N LYS A 105 -17.77 -0.51 1.52
CA LYS A 105 -17.66 0.94 1.35
C LYS A 105 -16.21 1.38 1.12
N LEU A 106 -15.25 0.79 1.83
CA LEU A 106 -13.82 1.05 1.62
C LEU A 106 -13.41 0.70 0.19
N ILE A 107 -13.78 -0.48 -0.29
CA ILE A 107 -13.51 -0.95 -1.66
C ILE A 107 -14.12 0.02 -2.68
N LYS A 108 -15.39 0.39 -2.51
CA LYS A 108 -16.05 1.34 -3.41
C LYS A 108 -15.32 2.69 -3.47
N ASN A 109 -14.92 3.21 -2.33
CA ASN A 109 -14.23 4.51 -2.25
C ASN A 109 -12.84 4.49 -2.91
N GLN A 110 -12.16 3.35 -2.98
CA GLN A 110 -10.87 3.22 -3.67
C GLN A 110 -10.99 3.43 -5.19
N TYR A 111 -12.16 3.13 -5.76
CA TYR A 111 -12.45 3.31 -7.20
C TYR A 111 -13.16 4.63 -7.51
N ASP A 112 -13.53 5.41 -6.50
CA ASP A 112 -14.17 6.71 -6.66
C ASP A 112 -13.10 7.82 -6.67
N GLU A 113 -12.86 8.43 -7.84
CA GLU A 113 -11.85 9.46 -8.01
C GLU A 113 -12.11 10.69 -7.12
N ASP A 114 -13.38 11.03 -6.88
CA ASP A 114 -13.78 12.17 -6.06
C ASP A 114 -13.61 11.92 -4.57
N ASN A 115 -13.59 10.65 -4.14
CA ASN A 115 -13.55 10.24 -2.73
C ASN A 115 -12.38 9.31 -2.35
N LYS A 116 -11.40 9.17 -3.23
CA LYS A 116 -10.26 8.28 -3.09
C LYS A 116 -9.50 8.37 -1.75
N PHE A 117 -9.49 9.56 -1.14
CA PHE A 117 -8.85 9.80 0.16
C PHE A 117 -9.83 9.81 1.34
N GLY A 118 -11.13 9.66 1.11
CA GLY A 118 -12.16 9.77 2.14
C GLY A 118 -12.11 8.68 3.22
N SER A 119 -11.46 7.55 2.91
CA SER A 119 -11.30 6.40 3.83
C SER A 119 -9.91 6.31 4.47
N ALA A 120 -8.97 7.17 4.09
CA ALA A 120 -7.61 7.14 4.62
C ALA A 120 -7.59 7.59 6.10
N ILE A 121 -6.96 6.77 6.94
CA ILE A 121 -6.72 7.13 8.35
C ILE A 121 -5.55 8.10 8.39
N ARG A 122 -5.78 9.30 8.93
CA ARG A 122 -4.71 10.32 9.06
C ARG A 122 -3.69 9.86 10.10
N ASP A 123 -2.42 10.16 9.89
CA ASP A 123 -1.32 9.74 10.77
C ASP A 123 -1.57 10.04 12.26
N LYS A 124 -2.16 11.21 12.57
CA LYS A 124 -2.51 11.60 13.94
C LYS A 124 -3.61 10.75 14.58
N ASP A 125 -4.43 10.07 13.77
CA ASP A 125 -5.56 9.25 14.23
C ASP A 125 -5.18 7.76 14.28
N VAL A 126 -3.98 7.38 13.82
CA VAL A 126 -3.46 6.02 13.88
C VAL A 126 -3.32 5.57 15.33
N ILE A 127 -3.96 4.45 15.66
CA ILE A 127 -4.03 3.91 17.04
C ILE A 127 -2.89 2.93 17.32
N ILE A 128 -2.55 2.10 16.33
CA ILE A 128 -1.47 1.11 16.35
C ILE A 128 -0.64 1.33 15.10
N LYS A 129 0.68 1.43 15.25
CA LYS A 129 1.59 1.64 14.12
C LYS A 129 1.49 0.51 13.10
N GLN A 130 1.50 0.89 11.84
CA GLN A 130 1.41 -0.03 10.71
C GLN A 130 2.72 -0.06 9.92
N VAL A 131 3.08 -1.25 9.46
CA VAL A 131 4.10 -1.47 8.42
C VAL A 131 3.40 -2.18 7.27
N ASP A 132 3.36 -1.54 6.12
CA ASP A 132 2.68 -2.07 4.95
C ASP A 132 3.69 -2.47 3.87
N LEU A 133 3.84 -3.76 3.67
CA LEU A 133 4.82 -4.32 2.72
C LEU A 133 4.49 -3.95 1.27
N PHE A 134 3.22 -3.74 0.94
CA PHE A 134 2.81 -3.30 -0.39
C PHE A 134 3.31 -1.88 -0.70
N LEU A 135 3.21 -0.97 0.26
CA LEU A 135 3.67 0.41 0.10
C LEU A 135 5.21 0.50 0.09
N ILE A 136 5.88 -0.23 0.98
CA ILE A 136 7.35 -0.27 1.06
C ILE A 136 7.95 -0.65 -0.31
N HIS A 137 7.40 -1.67 -0.97
CA HIS A 137 7.87 -2.14 -2.28
C HIS A 137 7.30 -1.37 -3.47
N HIS A 138 6.50 -0.32 -3.22
CA HIS A 138 5.89 0.53 -4.24
C HIS A 138 4.95 -0.24 -5.18
N PHE A 139 4.27 -1.26 -4.68
CA PHE A 139 3.30 -2.05 -5.46
C PHE A 139 1.98 -1.31 -5.72
N ASN A 140 1.75 -0.18 -5.05
CA ASN A 140 0.67 0.77 -5.37
C ASN A 140 0.92 1.56 -6.67
N ASN A 141 2.08 1.44 -7.29
CA ASN A 141 2.34 1.94 -8.64
C ASN A 141 1.77 0.93 -9.65
N MET A 142 0.90 1.40 -10.55
CA MET A 142 0.25 0.54 -11.55
C MET A 142 1.25 -0.26 -12.41
N ALA A 143 2.43 0.30 -12.70
CA ALA A 143 3.50 -0.38 -13.45
C ALA A 143 4.19 -1.51 -12.65
N LYS A 144 3.99 -1.57 -11.34
CA LYS A 144 4.58 -2.57 -10.45
C LYS A 144 3.53 -3.32 -9.63
N SER A 145 2.25 -3.07 -9.91
CA SER A 145 1.16 -3.67 -9.14
C SER A 145 1.29 -5.19 -9.12
N THR A 146 1.23 -5.75 -7.92
CA THR A 146 1.28 -7.18 -7.69
C THR A 146 0.31 -7.57 -6.59
N SER A 147 -0.06 -8.83 -6.54
CA SER A 147 -0.86 -9.41 -5.45
C SER A 147 0.00 -10.28 -4.54
N LEU A 148 -0.49 -10.59 -3.35
CA LEU A 148 0.15 -11.55 -2.45
C LEU A 148 0.35 -12.89 -3.16
N LYS A 149 -0.65 -13.37 -3.91
CA LYS A 149 -0.57 -14.58 -4.73
C LYS A 149 0.58 -14.56 -5.74
N MET A 150 0.81 -13.44 -6.45
CA MET A 150 1.97 -13.32 -7.35
C MET A 150 3.29 -13.39 -6.59
N LEU A 151 3.33 -12.85 -5.37
CA LEU A 151 4.49 -12.98 -4.51
C LEU A 151 4.69 -14.42 -4.04
N GLU A 152 3.64 -15.15 -3.72
CA GLU A 152 3.72 -16.58 -3.37
C GLU A 152 4.38 -17.38 -4.50
N VAL A 153 3.96 -17.16 -5.76
CA VAL A 153 4.60 -17.78 -6.93
C VAL A 153 6.08 -17.40 -7.02
N ASN A 154 6.40 -16.12 -6.90
CA ASN A 154 7.78 -15.62 -6.97
C ASN A 154 8.65 -16.14 -5.81
N MET A 155 8.10 -16.29 -4.63
CA MET A 155 8.75 -16.87 -3.46
C MET A 155 8.81 -18.40 -3.51
N ARG A 156 8.29 -19.04 -4.58
CA ARG A 156 8.19 -20.48 -4.76
C ARG A 156 7.51 -21.15 -3.58
N SER A 157 6.37 -20.61 -3.17
CA SER A 157 5.55 -21.20 -2.13
C SER A 157 4.95 -22.52 -2.63
N GLN A 158 4.90 -23.53 -1.75
CA GLN A 158 4.46 -24.88 -2.15
C GLN A 158 2.96 -24.93 -2.46
N ASN A 159 2.17 -24.13 -1.74
CA ASN A 159 0.72 -24.02 -1.90
C ASN A 159 0.37 -22.58 -2.18
N VAL A 160 -0.02 -22.28 -3.41
CA VAL A 160 -0.59 -20.98 -3.77
C VAL A 160 -2.10 -21.11 -3.65
N ALA A 161 -2.69 -20.34 -2.75
CA ALA A 161 -4.12 -20.40 -2.49
C ALA A 161 -4.89 -19.27 -3.19
N ASP A 162 -6.08 -19.60 -3.69
CA ASP A 162 -7.06 -18.61 -4.16
C ASP A 162 -8.12 -18.38 -3.09
N LEU A 163 -8.77 -17.22 -3.14
CA LEU A 163 -9.93 -16.92 -2.29
C LEU A 163 -10.92 -18.07 -2.39
N PRO A 164 -11.28 -18.74 -1.30
CA PRO A 164 -12.02 -20.01 -1.37
C PRO A 164 -13.47 -19.87 -1.84
N PHE A 165 -14.04 -18.67 -1.71
CA PHE A 165 -15.45 -18.43 -2.02
C PHE A 165 -15.65 -17.13 -2.75
N PRO A 166 -16.70 -17.01 -3.60
CA PRO A 166 -17.06 -15.76 -4.25
C PRO A 166 -17.36 -14.65 -3.24
N VAL A 167 -16.94 -13.44 -3.54
CA VAL A 167 -17.25 -12.25 -2.73
C VAL A 167 -18.77 -12.09 -2.59
N GLY A 168 -19.22 -11.80 -1.38
CA GLY A 168 -20.65 -11.60 -1.10
C GLY A 168 -21.43 -12.86 -0.77
N LYS A 169 -20.81 -14.03 -0.78
CA LYS A 169 -21.44 -15.28 -0.35
C LYS A 169 -21.65 -15.28 1.17
N VAL A 170 -22.81 -15.73 1.62
CA VAL A 170 -23.05 -16.09 3.03
C VAL A 170 -22.50 -17.51 3.24
N LEU A 171 -21.57 -17.65 4.18
CA LEU A 171 -20.85 -18.90 4.41
C LEU A 171 -21.55 -19.78 5.43
N THR A 172 -21.52 -21.10 5.21
CA THR A 172 -21.88 -22.11 6.22
C THR A 172 -20.78 -22.21 7.29
N ASN A 173 -21.04 -22.91 8.38
CA ASN A 173 -20.04 -23.11 9.44
C ASN A 173 -18.78 -23.82 8.93
N ASP A 174 -18.94 -24.85 8.08
CA ASP A 174 -17.80 -25.57 7.50
C ASP A 174 -16.98 -24.66 6.54
N GLU A 175 -17.67 -23.80 5.79
CA GLU A 175 -17.03 -22.83 4.92
C GLU A 175 -16.32 -21.72 5.70
N ILE A 176 -16.82 -21.33 6.87
CA ILE A 176 -16.11 -20.43 7.77
C ILE A 176 -14.80 -21.06 8.22
N ASP A 177 -14.78 -22.36 8.56
CA ASP A 177 -13.54 -23.04 8.94
C ASP A 177 -12.50 -23.05 7.80
N ILE A 178 -12.95 -23.23 6.56
CA ILE A 178 -12.11 -23.12 5.36
C ILE A 178 -11.56 -21.69 5.23
N LEU A 179 -12.39 -20.66 5.41
CA LEU A 179 -11.97 -19.27 5.37
C LEU A 179 -10.93 -18.94 6.45
N LEU A 180 -11.14 -19.42 7.68
CA LEU A 180 -10.15 -19.21 8.77
C LEU A 180 -8.80 -19.88 8.46
N HIS A 181 -8.84 -21.03 7.77
CA HIS A 181 -7.62 -21.69 7.32
C HIS A 181 -6.92 -20.90 6.22
N TYR A 182 -7.67 -20.35 5.27
CA TYR A 182 -7.19 -19.47 4.21
C TYR A 182 -6.54 -18.21 4.80
N ASN A 183 -7.21 -17.51 5.70
CA ASN A 183 -6.67 -16.32 6.35
C ASN A 183 -5.34 -16.61 7.11
N LYS A 184 -5.24 -17.80 7.76
CA LYS A 184 -3.97 -18.24 8.35
C LYS A 184 -2.87 -18.48 7.30
N HIS A 185 -3.24 -18.96 6.12
CA HIS A 185 -2.30 -19.15 5.01
C HIS A 185 -1.75 -17.82 4.54
N ASP A 186 -2.60 -16.82 4.32
CA ASP A 186 -2.19 -15.49 3.86
C ASP A 186 -1.27 -14.80 4.86
N VAL A 187 -1.56 -14.94 6.16
CA VAL A 187 -0.65 -14.46 7.22
C VAL A 187 0.71 -15.15 7.17
N LYS A 188 0.78 -16.47 6.88
CA LYS A 188 2.07 -17.18 6.75
C LYS A 188 2.86 -16.72 5.53
N GLU A 189 2.21 -16.51 4.41
CA GLU A 189 2.85 -16.04 3.19
C GLU A 189 3.30 -14.56 3.34
N THR A 190 2.50 -13.73 4.00
CA THR A 190 2.90 -12.37 4.40
C THR A 190 4.10 -12.39 5.34
N LEU A 191 4.15 -13.31 6.32
CA LEU A 191 5.32 -13.51 7.19
C LEU A 191 6.56 -13.90 6.39
N LYS A 192 6.43 -14.81 5.42
CA LYS A 192 7.53 -15.19 4.54
C LYS A 192 8.03 -13.97 3.74
N PHE A 193 7.12 -13.18 3.18
CA PHE A 193 7.47 -11.96 2.46
C PHE A 193 8.06 -10.89 3.39
N TYR A 194 7.62 -10.79 4.64
CA TYR A 194 8.21 -9.93 5.66
C TYR A 194 9.69 -10.25 5.89
N TYR A 195 10.06 -11.52 5.95
CA TYR A 195 11.47 -11.90 6.09
C TYR A 195 12.32 -11.46 4.89
N TYR A 196 11.80 -11.58 3.68
CA TYR A 196 12.45 -11.04 2.48
C TYR A 196 12.54 -9.50 2.51
N SER A 197 11.63 -8.84 3.20
CA SER A 197 11.56 -7.38 3.29
C SER A 197 12.38 -6.80 4.45
N TYR A 198 13.07 -7.62 5.24
CA TYR A 198 13.78 -7.17 6.45
C TYR A 198 14.70 -5.99 6.19
N GLU A 199 15.58 -6.07 5.20
CA GLU A 199 16.55 -5.01 4.88
C GLU A 199 15.84 -3.72 4.40
N ALA A 200 14.72 -3.85 3.68
CA ALA A 200 13.93 -2.69 3.25
C ALA A 200 13.25 -1.99 4.44
N ILE A 201 12.80 -2.75 5.44
CA ILE A 201 12.22 -2.19 6.68
C ILE A 201 13.32 -1.55 7.54
N GLN A 202 14.49 -2.21 7.66
CA GLN A 202 15.63 -1.69 8.42
C GLN A 202 16.12 -0.38 7.82
N LEU A 203 16.28 -0.29 6.50
CA LEU A 203 16.65 0.94 5.80
C LEU A 203 15.70 2.09 6.16
N ARG A 204 14.39 1.87 6.16
CA ARG A 204 13.40 2.90 6.50
C ARG A 204 13.48 3.35 7.95
N LYS A 205 13.74 2.41 8.85
CA LYS A 205 13.98 2.71 10.26
C LYS A 205 15.21 3.62 10.43
N ASP A 206 16.32 3.28 9.78
CA ASP A 206 17.56 4.04 9.87
C ASP A 206 17.43 5.44 9.23
N LEU A 207 16.76 5.52 8.08
CA LEU A 207 16.48 6.79 7.41
C LEU A 207 15.51 7.66 8.23
N SER A 208 14.51 7.06 8.89
CA SER A 208 13.61 7.81 9.78
C SER A 208 14.36 8.46 10.93
N ILE A 209 15.34 7.76 11.53
CA ILE A 209 16.19 8.28 12.58
C ILE A 209 17.12 9.38 12.02
N THR A 210 17.75 9.11 10.89
CA THR A 210 18.74 10.02 10.27
C THR A 210 18.12 11.33 9.82
N PHE A 211 16.93 11.28 9.24
CA PHE A 211 16.29 12.45 8.63
C PHE A 211 15.24 13.12 9.53
N GLY A 212 14.86 12.49 10.65
CA GLY A 212 13.89 13.04 11.60
C GLY A 212 12.43 13.07 11.10
N PHE A 213 12.08 12.25 10.13
CA PHE A 213 10.70 12.05 9.69
C PHE A 213 10.39 10.56 9.45
N ASP A 214 9.15 10.15 9.66
CA ASP A 214 8.75 8.75 9.54
C ASP A 214 8.71 8.32 8.06
N CYS A 215 9.60 7.39 7.70
CA CYS A 215 9.67 6.78 6.38
C CYS A 215 9.01 5.39 6.31
N THR A 216 8.41 4.88 7.39
CA THR A 216 8.03 3.47 7.56
C THR A 216 7.30 2.89 6.35
N ASN A 217 6.31 3.62 5.82
CA ASN A 217 5.49 3.17 4.68
C ASN A 217 5.80 3.92 3.38
N PHE A 218 6.96 4.57 3.29
CA PHE A 218 7.35 5.28 2.07
C PHE A 218 7.99 4.31 1.07
N SER A 219 7.68 4.46 -0.20
CA SER A 219 8.48 3.89 -1.29
C SER A 219 9.84 4.58 -1.37
N ASP A 220 10.82 3.96 -2.01
CA ASP A 220 12.16 4.56 -2.19
C ASP A 220 12.07 5.92 -2.90
N SER A 221 11.21 6.02 -3.92
CA SER A 221 10.95 7.29 -4.62
C SER A 221 10.39 8.35 -3.67
N LYS A 222 9.47 7.97 -2.77
CA LYS A 222 8.86 8.90 -1.82
C LYS A 222 9.84 9.36 -0.75
N ILE A 223 10.76 8.49 -0.32
CA ILE A 223 11.84 8.86 0.60
C ILE A 223 12.72 9.93 -0.06
N GLY A 224 13.18 9.67 -1.30
CA GLY A 224 14.00 10.62 -2.06
C GLY A 224 13.30 11.96 -2.26
N GLU A 225 12.06 11.95 -2.74
CA GLU A 225 11.25 13.17 -2.90
C GLU A 225 11.14 13.96 -1.59
N THR A 226 10.81 13.29 -0.49
CA THR A 226 10.61 13.95 0.81
C THR A 226 11.93 14.54 1.32
N LEU A 227 13.05 13.82 1.17
CA LEU A 227 14.36 14.30 1.55
C LEU A 227 14.74 15.57 0.77
N PHE A 228 14.60 15.56 -0.56
CA PHE A 228 14.90 16.73 -1.40
C PHE A 228 14.02 17.93 -1.02
N ILE A 229 12.72 17.72 -0.86
CA ILE A 229 11.78 18.78 -0.45
C ILE A 229 12.21 19.37 0.89
N ASN A 230 12.49 18.54 1.90
CA ASN A 230 12.88 19.00 3.22
C ASN A 230 14.20 19.81 3.16
N ARG A 231 15.18 19.37 2.39
CA ARG A 231 16.44 20.09 2.21
C ARG A 231 16.27 21.44 1.50
N LEU A 232 15.44 21.47 0.46
CA LEU A 232 15.16 22.70 -0.28
C LEU A 232 14.36 23.69 0.57
N GLU A 233 13.37 23.25 1.31
CA GLU A 233 12.58 24.10 2.22
C GLU A 233 13.42 24.62 3.40
N GLN A 234 14.40 23.84 3.90
CA GLN A 234 15.35 24.32 4.90
C GLN A 234 16.28 25.41 4.33
N ALA A 235 16.71 25.27 3.07
CA ALA A 235 17.54 26.27 2.42
C ALA A 235 16.76 27.57 2.12
N LYS A 236 15.50 27.45 1.70
CA LYS A 236 14.59 28.59 1.43
C LYS A 236 13.14 28.17 1.58
N THR A 237 12.50 28.64 2.63
CA THR A 237 11.07 28.39 2.87
C THR A 237 10.20 28.87 1.70
N GLY A 238 9.27 28.03 1.26
CA GLY A 238 8.37 28.33 0.14
C GLY A 238 8.99 28.05 -1.24
N LEU A 239 10.14 27.38 -1.30
CA LEU A 239 10.75 26.99 -2.57
C LEU A 239 9.94 25.87 -3.26
N CYS A 240 9.56 24.85 -2.50
CA CYS A 240 8.86 23.68 -3.01
C CYS A 240 7.33 23.77 -2.88
N TYR A 241 6.83 24.55 -1.94
CA TYR A 241 5.40 24.63 -1.64
C TYR A 241 4.90 26.06 -1.58
N THR A 242 3.72 26.28 -2.16
CA THR A 242 2.89 27.46 -1.86
C THR A 242 1.67 27.04 -1.04
N GLN A 243 1.15 27.95 -0.22
CA GLN A 243 -0.12 27.74 0.47
C GLN A 243 -1.27 27.89 -0.53
N SER A 244 -2.15 26.89 -0.56
CA SER A 244 -3.41 26.96 -1.28
C SER A 244 -4.37 27.92 -0.55
N LYS A 245 -5.30 28.53 -1.29
CA LYS A 245 -6.37 29.40 -0.73
C LYS A 245 -7.24 28.68 0.33
N HIS A 246 -7.23 27.35 0.35
CA HIS A 246 -7.99 26.51 1.29
C HIS A 246 -7.12 25.90 2.40
N GLY A 247 -5.93 26.46 2.67
CA GLY A 247 -5.06 26.04 3.76
C GLY A 247 -4.19 24.79 3.50
N GLY A 248 -4.30 24.16 2.31
CA GLY A 248 -3.45 23.05 1.90
C GLY A 248 -2.13 23.53 1.29
N ARG A 249 -1.10 22.67 1.29
CA ARG A 249 0.15 22.92 0.57
C ARG A 249 0.03 22.44 -0.87
N LYS A 250 0.43 23.27 -1.82
CA LYS A 250 0.55 22.92 -3.24
C LYS A 250 2.02 22.93 -3.64
N ILE A 251 2.45 21.85 -4.29
CA ILE A 251 3.82 21.75 -4.81
C ILE A 251 4.00 22.80 -5.91
N ASN A 252 5.08 23.57 -5.82
CA ASN A 252 5.48 24.50 -6.85
C ASN A 252 6.05 23.70 -8.03
N GLN A 253 5.41 23.84 -9.18
CA GLN A 253 5.98 23.33 -10.43
C GLN A 253 6.73 24.44 -11.14
N THR A 254 7.99 24.18 -11.51
CA THR A 254 8.76 25.12 -12.32
C THR A 254 8.16 25.12 -13.73
N LYS A 255 7.55 26.23 -14.12
CA LYS A 255 7.15 26.45 -15.50
C LYS A 255 8.36 26.87 -16.31
N ARG A 256 8.56 26.24 -17.45
CA ARG A 256 9.61 26.58 -18.41
C ARG A 256 8.98 27.16 -19.68
N PRO A 257 8.71 28.47 -19.71
CA PRO A 257 7.93 29.09 -20.80
C PRO A 257 8.59 28.88 -22.18
N ASN A 258 9.92 28.74 -22.23
CA ASN A 258 10.67 28.48 -23.46
C ASN A 258 10.76 26.97 -23.81
N GLY A 259 10.11 26.13 -23.01
CA GLY A 259 10.19 24.68 -23.18
C GLY A 259 11.53 24.07 -22.75
N ILE A 260 11.57 22.76 -22.82
CA ILE A 260 12.77 21.93 -22.62
C ILE A 260 13.11 21.32 -23.96
N LYS A 261 14.31 21.60 -24.46
CA LYS A 261 14.83 20.92 -25.63
C LYS A 261 15.29 19.53 -25.23
N ILE A 262 14.60 18.49 -25.68
CA ILE A 262 14.90 17.10 -25.30
C ILE A 262 16.35 16.73 -25.63
N LYS A 263 16.91 17.26 -26.73
CA LYS A 263 18.30 17.06 -27.09
C LYS A 263 19.30 17.43 -25.97
N GLU A 264 19.00 18.44 -25.16
CA GLU A 264 19.84 18.89 -24.05
C GLU A 264 19.70 17.98 -22.79
N CYS A 265 18.69 17.11 -22.78
CA CYS A 265 18.41 16.18 -21.67
C CYS A 265 18.86 14.74 -21.96
N LEU A 266 19.19 14.42 -23.21
CA LEU A 266 19.63 13.08 -23.60
C LEU A 266 21.12 12.92 -23.38
N PHE A 267 21.50 11.77 -22.85
CA PHE A 267 22.91 11.44 -22.64
C PHE A 267 23.57 10.99 -23.95
N ASP A 268 24.78 11.43 -24.23
CA ASP A 268 25.52 11.11 -25.44
C ASP A 268 25.87 9.63 -25.60
N TYR A 269 25.87 8.88 -24.49
CA TYR A 269 26.11 7.44 -24.50
C TYR A 269 24.90 6.61 -24.97
N LEU A 270 23.71 7.22 -25.08
CA LEU A 270 22.52 6.52 -25.59
C LEU A 270 22.68 6.27 -27.08
N LYS A 271 22.92 5.02 -27.43
CA LYS A 271 23.04 4.53 -28.82
C LYS A 271 22.14 3.32 -29.00
N PHE A 272 21.52 3.25 -30.16
CA PHE A 272 20.64 2.16 -30.52
C PHE A 272 21.11 1.53 -31.83
N ASP A 273 21.09 0.21 -31.93
CA ASP A 273 21.49 -0.51 -33.17
C ASP A 273 20.31 -0.69 -34.11
N ARG A 274 19.13 -0.92 -33.58
CA ARG A 274 17.91 -1.13 -34.40
C ARG A 274 17.43 0.16 -35.03
N PRO A 275 17.09 0.13 -36.36
CA PRO A 275 16.66 1.32 -37.09
C PRO A 275 15.45 2.03 -36.50
N GLU A 276 14.47 1.27 -36.02
CA GLU A 276 13.26 1.79 -35.41
C GLU A 276 13.55 2.60 -34.12
N PHE A 277 14.46 2.12 -33.27
CA PHE A 277 14.85 2.85 -32.07
C PHE A 277 15.70 4.08 -32.38
N LYS A 278 16.52 4.02 -33.48
CA LYS A 278 17.22 5.20 -33.98
C LYS A 278 16.26 6.27 -34.45
N ALA A 279 15.20 5.87 -35.17
CA ALA A 279 14.17 6.80 -35.62
C ALA A 279 13.45 7.50 -34.47
N VAL A 280 13.01 6.73 -33.48
CA VAL A 280 12.40 7.28 -32.24
C VAL A 280 13.36 8.22 -31.50
N HIS A 281 14.61 7.81 -31.31
CA HIS A 281 15.63 8.63 -30.65
C HIS A 281 15.90 9.94 -31.36
N THR A 282 15.96 9.90 -32.70
CA THR A 282 16.11 11.11 -33.53
C THR A 282 14.89 12.02 -33.39
N TRP A 283 13.68 11.45 -33.45
CA TRP A 283 12.46 12.21 -33.27
C TRP A 283 12.41 12.87 -31.89
N PHE A 284 12.81 12.16 -30.79
CA PHE A 284 12.89 12.73 -29.46
C PHE A 284 13.85 13.93 -29.41
N LYS A 285 15.02 13.85 -30.05
CA LYS A 285 15.98 14.94 -30.07
C LYS A 285 15.43 16.26 -30.62
N ASP A 286 14.47 16.16 -31.56
CA ASP A 286 13.88 17.32 -32.21
C ASP A 286 12.72 17.94 -31.40
N GLN A 287 12.31 17.29 -30.29
CA GLN A 287 11.19 17.77 -29.49
C GLN A 287 11.58 18.91 -28.54
N VAL A 288 10.68 19.89 -28.45
CA VAL A 288 10.70 20.93 -27.41
C VAL A 288 9.37 20.83 -26.64
N ILE A 289 9.45 20.52 -25.34
CA ILE A 289 8.26 20.29 -24.51
C ILE A 289 8.14 21.34 -23.43
N THR A 290 6.92 21.81 -23.18
CA THR A 290 6.60 22.74 -22.08
C THR A 290 6.04 22.02 -20.85
N GLU A 291 5.49 20.83 -21.05
CA GLU A 291 4.94 19.94 -20.03
C GLU A 291 5.59 18.56 -20.14
N THR A 292 5.72 17.84 -19.02
CA THR A 292 6.33 16.50 -19.00
C THR A 292 5.30 15.39 -18.83
N LYS A 293 4.10 15.73 -18.34
CA LYS A 293 3.06 14.73 -18.08
C LYS A 293 2.20 14.53 -19.34
N GLY A 294 2.10 13.29 -19.80
CA GLY A 294 1.24 12.92 -20.91
C GLY A 294 1.73 13.33 -22.30
N VAL A 295 2.87 14.03 -22.40
CA VAL A 295 3.38 14.60 -23.68
C VAL A 295 3.66 13.52 -24.74
N PHE A 296 3.98 12.32 -24.30
CA PHE A 296 4.29 11.20 -25.17
C PHE A 296 3.23 10.08 -25.11
N SER A 297 2.08 10.35 -24.48
CA SER A 297 0.98 9.37 -24.41
C SER A 297 0.49 8.95 -25.79
N ASP A 298 0.53 9.90 -26.73
CA ASP A 298 0.03 9.72 -28.09
C ASP A 298 1.17 9.41 -29.08
N LEU A 299 2.29 8.88 -28.59
CA LEU A 299 3.46 8.54 -29.39
C LEU A 299 3.10 7.60 -30.57
N LEU A 300 2.10 6.74 -30.38
CA LEU A 300 1.56 5.83 -31.40
C LEU A 300 0.86 6.53 -32.54
N GLU A 301 0.33 7.74 -32.31
CA GLU A 301 -0.34 8.56 -33.34
C GLU A 301 0.65 9.38 -34.16
N HIS A 302 1.88 9.54 -33.66
CA HIS A 302 2.94 10.22 -34.37
C HIS A 302 3.57 9.28 -35.40
N GLN A 303 3.52 9.65 -36.68
CA GLN A 303 4.23 8.94 -37.74
C GLN A 303 5.74 9.14 -37.59
N ILE A 304 6.38 8.26 -36.84
CA ILE A 304 7.84 8.22 -36.68
C ILE A 304 8.39 7.19 -37.65
N GLY A 305 8.38 7.52 -38.97
CA GLY A 305 8.78 6.60 -39.99
C GLY A 305 8.01 5.28 -39.98
N ASP A 306 8.70 4.14 -40.17
CA ASP A 306 8.08 2.80 -40.11
C ASP A 306 7.82 2.31 -38.65
N VAL A 307 8.07 3.11 -37.64
CA VAL A 307 7.94 2.71 -36.23
C VAL A 307 6.49 2.45 -35.83
N ALA A 308 5.53 3.09 -36.50
CA ALA A 308 4.10 2.83 -36.29
C ALA A 308 3.75 1.33 -36.44
N LYS A 309 4.46 0.58 -37.29
CA LYS A 309 4.27 -0.87 -37.43
C LYS A 309 4.72 -1.70 -36.25
N TYR A 310 5.62 -1.19 -35.40
CA TYR A 310 6.18 -1.91 -34.24
C TYR A 310 5.47 -1.55 -32.93
N ALA A 311 4.75 -0.44 -32.89
CA ALA A 311 3.94 -0.05 -31.74
C ALA A 311 2.72 -0.96 -31.50
N GLU A 312 2.29 -1.72 -32.50
CA GLU A 312 1.25 -2.76 -32.39
C GLU A 312 1.75 -4.06 -31.76
N MET A 313 3.07 -4.25 -31.64
CA MET A 313 3.60 -5.37 -30.89
C MET A 313 3.45 -5.10 -29.40
N LYS A 314 2.37 -5.65 -28.81
CA LYS A 314 2.20 -5.73 -27.36
C LYS A 314 3.38 -6.49 -26.76
N VAL A 315 4.16 -5.82 -25.91
CA VAL A 315 5.11 -6.45 -25.00
C VAL A 315 4.32 -7.09 -23.88
#